data_421244486d7d5bf014eb2c646cb39472
#
_entry.id   421244486d7d5bf014eb2c646cb39472
#
_cell.length_a   1.000
_cell.length_b   1.000
_cell.length_c   1.000
_cell.angle_alpha   90.00
_cell.angle_beta   90.00
_cell.angle_gamma   90.00
#
_symmetry.space_group_name_H-M   'P 1'
#
loop_
_entity.id
_entity.type
_entity.pdbx_description
1 polymer ?
#
loop_
_entity_poly.entity_id
_entity_poly.type
_entity_poly.pdbx_seq_one_letter_code
_entity_poly.pdbx_strand_id
1 'polypeptide(L)'
;SFTLGHDDKVAFVRSNELAKTVLFKILIGEMEPDEGTYKWGVTTSQAYFPKDFGGEFDSDYNITEWLTQYSEEKDVTYVRGFLGRMLFSGEDGVKKLKVLSGGEKVRCLLSKMMISGANVLLLDEPTNHLDMEAITALNNGMIKFPGVLLFTSRDHQIVQTTANRIMEIVPGGHLIDKITTYDEYLESDEMARKRQTYSVQTEEND
;
A
#
# COMPACT_ATOMS: atom_id res chain seq x y z
N SER A 1 20.72 -0.66 1.19
CA SER A 1 19.99 0.28 2.08
C SER A 1 19.27 1.35 1.27
N PHE A 2 18.22 1.91 1.84
CA PHE A 2 17.45 2.99 1.22
C PHE A 2 16.84 3.90 2.27
N THR A 3 16.46 5.11 1.85
CA THR A 3 15.79 6.11 2.68
C THR A 3 14.53 6.59 1.96
N LEU A 4 13.44 6.76 2.70
CA LEU A 4 12.17 7.23 2.16
C LEU A 4 11.92 8.70 2.53
N GLY A 5 11.41 9.47 1.58
CA GLY A 5 10.94 10.84 1.77
C GLY A 5 9.42 10.92 1.83
N HIS A 6 8.88 12.11 2.11
CA HIS A 6 7.47 12.37 2.38
C HIS A 6 6.49 11.99 1.26
N ASP A 7 6.92 12.09 0.01
CA ASP A 7 6.04 11.90 -1.15
C ASP A 7 6.38 10.63 -1.93
N ASP A 8 7.17 9.74 -1.36
CA ASP A 8 7.59 8.52 -2.05
C ASP A 8 6.43 7.54 -2.20
N LYS A 9 6.19 7.15 -3.43
CA LYS A 9 5.26 6.08 -3.82
C LYS A 9 6.10 4.96 -4.44
N VAL A 10 6.47 3.99 -3.60
CA VAL A 10 7.46 2.97 -3.97
C VAL A 10 6.76 1.68 -4.35
N ALA A 11 6.97 1.23 -5.58
CA ALA A 11 6.58 -0.11 -6.01
C ALA A 11 7.77 -1.05 -6.00
N PHE A 12 7.62 -2.20 -5.34
CA PHE A 12 8.58 -3.30 -5.39
C PHE A 12 8.16 -4.25 -6.52
N VAL A 13 8.97 -4.33 -7.55
CA VAL A 13 8.64 -5.07 -8.78
C VAL A 13 9.61 -6.23 -9.00
N ARG A 14 9.16 -7.25 -9.74
CA ARG A 14 9.96 -8.39 -10.23
C ARG A 14 10.83 -9.10 -9.18
N SER A 15 10.54 -8.88 -7.91
CA SER A 15 11.25 -9.53 -6.82
C SER A 15 10.57 -10.82 -6.41
N ASN A 16 11.30 -11.67 -5.70
CA ASN A 16 10.73 -12.87 -5.10
C ASN A 16 9.57 -12.48 -4.15
N GLU A 17 8.42 -13.14 -4.28
CA GLU A 17 7.22 -12.87 -3.47
C GLU A 17 7.50 -12.97 -1.96
N LEU A 18 8.24 -14.02 -1.57
CA LEU A 18 8.60 -14.22 -0.17
C LEU A 18 9.48 -13.08 0.35
N ALA A 19 10.45 -12.63 -0.43
CA ALA A 19 11.35 -11.54 -0.05
C ALA A 19 10.59 -10.23 0.18
N LYS A 20 9.62 -9.92 -0.68
CA LYS A 20 8.76 -8.73 -0.54
C LYS A 20 7.90 -8.82 0.73
N THR A 21 7.24 -9.95 0.94
CA THR A 21 6.38 -10.17 2.10
C THR A 21 7.18 -10.11 3.41
N VAL A 22 8.35 -10.72 3.46
CA VAL A 22 9.25 -10.68 4.62
C VAL A 22 9.70 -9.25 4.91
N LEU A 23 10.11 -8.49 3.89
CA LEU A 23 10.47 -7.09 4.06
C LEU A 23 9.34 -6.27 4.69
N PHE A 24 8.11 -6.44 4.20
CA PHE A 24 6.95 -5.71 4.73
C PHE A 24 6.65 -6.10 6.18
N LYS A 25 6.74 -7.38 6.53
CA LYS A 25 6.56 -7.84 7.90
C LYS A 25 7.61 -7.26 8.86
N ILE A 26 8.85 -7.13 8.40
CA ILE A 26 9.91 -6.47 9.18
C ILE A 26 9.56 -5.00 9.40
N LEU A 27 9.17 -4.30 8.35
CA LEU A 27 8.88 -2.86 8.41
C LEU A 27 7.68 -2.52 9.29
N ILE A 28 6.70 -3.40 9.43
CA ILE A 28 5.56 -3.19 10.34
C ILE A 28 5.77 -3.77 11.74
N GLY A 29 6.94 -4.36 11.99
CA GLY A 29 7.30 -4.87 13.31
C GLY A 29 6.80 -6.26 13.65
N GLU A 30 6.29 -7.02 12.68
CA GLU A 30 5.84 -8.41 12.88
C GLU A 30 6.99 -9.43 12.85
N MET A 31 8.13 -9.04 12.33
CA MET A 31 9.31 -9.91 12.19
C MET A 31 10.58 -9.11 12.46
N GLU A 32 11.53 -9.73 13.17
CA GLU A 32 12.86 -9.14 13.37
C GLU A 32 13.77 -9.44 12.17
N PRO A 33 14.62 -8.47 11.76
CA PRO A 33 15.62 -8.74 10.72
C PRO A 33 16.74 -9.62 11.27
N ASP A 34 17.28 -10.52 10.45
CA ASP A 34 18.44 -11.32 10.79
C ASP A 34 19.69 -10.44 10.91
N GLU A 35 19.83 -9.48 10.03
CA GLU A 35 20.91 -8.50 10.01
C GLU A 35 20.39 -7.12 9.62
N GLY A 36 21.11 -6.09 10.05
CA GLY A 36 20.76 -4.72 9.72
C GLY A 36 19.74 -4.10 10.67
N THR A 37 19.40 -2.86 10.38
CA THR A 37 18.48 -2.06 11.19
C THR A 37 17.56 -1.24 10.29
N TYR A 38 16.41 -0.84 10.85
CA TYR A 38 15.52 0.13 10.23
C TYR A 38 15.00 1.10 11.28
N LYS A 39 14.62 2.28 10.82
CA LYS A 39 14.05 3.31 11.67
C LYS A 39 12.99 4.12 10.93
N TRP A 40 11.85 4.30 11.56
CA TRP A 40 10.83 5.23 11.13
C TRP A 40 11.06 6.61 11.77
N GLY A 41 10.75 7.67 11.01
CA GLY A 41 10.77 9.01 11.57
C GLY A 41 9.76 9.18 12.69
N VAL A 42 10.02 10.10 13.61
CA VAL A 42 9.20 10.29 14.83
C VAL A 42 7.75 10.71 14.53
N THR A 43 7.49 11.31 13.37
CA THR A 43 6.17 11.76 12.94
C THR A 43 5.44 10.74 12.05
N THR A 44 6.03 9.56 11.82
CA THR A 44 5.44 8.54 10.95
C THR A 44 4.52 7.62 11.71
N SER A 45 3.42 7.25 11.08
CA SER A 45 2.49 6.23 11.55
C SER A 45 2.18 5.29 10.38
N GLN A 46 2.51 4.01 10.55
CA GLN A 46 2.38 3.00 9.53
C GLN A 46 1.06 2.23 9.67
N ALA A 47 0.44 1.89 8.56
CA ALA A 47 -0.68 0.96 8.52
C ALA A 47 -0.48 -0.03 7.37
N TYR A 48 -0.93 -1.25 7.58
CA TYR A 48 -0.86 -2.32 6.59
C TYR A 48 -2.26 -2.54 6.00
N PHE A 49 -2.39 -2.43 4.67
CA PHE A 49 -3.65 -2.71 3.99
C PHE A 49 -3.89 -4.23 4.02
N PRO A 50 -4.99 -4.71 4.62
CA PRO A 50 -5.20 -6.14 4.80
C PRO A 50 -5.44 -6.84 3.46
N LYS A 51 -4.91 -8.06 3.32
CA LYS A 51 -5.15 -8.92 2.15
C LYS A 51 -6.55 -9.49 2.15
N ASP A 52 -7.07 -9.82 3.33
CA ASP A 52 -8.43 -10.30 3.55
C ASP A 52 -9.11 -9.40 4.58
N PHE A 53 -10.24 -8.81 4.19
CA PHE A 53 -10.99 -7.90 5.03
C PHE A 53 -12.47 -8.28 5.16
N GLY A 54 -12.83 -9.52 4.83
CA GLY A 54 -14.21 -9.98 4.89
C GLY A 54 -14.85 -9.80 6.25
N GLY A 55 -14.11 -10.07 7.32
CA GLY A 55 -14.60 -9.92 8.69
C GLY A 55 -14.75 -8.49 9.20
N GLU A 56 -14.13 -7.50 8.54
CA GLU A 56 -14.20 -6.08 8.94
C GLU A 56 -15.62 -5.50 8.83
N PHE A 57 -16.45 -6.05 7.96
CA PHE A 57 -17.75 -5.51 7.60
C PHE A 57 -18.92 -6.35 8.10
N ASP A 58 -18.71 -7.21 9.07
CA ASP A 58 -19.73 -8.15 9.57
C ASP A 58 -20.62 -7.58 10.67
N SER A 59 -20.30 -6.41 11.21
CA SER A 59 -21.12 -5.79 12.28
C SER A 59 -22.38 -5.13 11.72
N ASP A 60 -23.31 -4.78 12.61
CA ASP A 60 -24.55 -4.09 12.27
C ASP A 60 -24.39 -2.57 12.16
N TYR A 61 -23.18 -2.05 12.30
CA TYR A 61 -22.90 -0.63 12.16
C TYR A 61 -23.19 -0.12 10.74
N ASN A 62 -23.49 1.16 10.63
CA ASN A 62 -23.35 1.88 9.38
C ASN A 62 -21.90 2.38 9.23
N ILE A 63 -21.58 2.95 8.06
CA ILE A 63 -20.22 3.43 7.76
C ILE A 63 -19.76 4.47 8.79
N THR A 64 -20.60 5.44 9.12
CA THR A 64 -20.25 6.52 10.06
C THR A 64 -19.96 5.98 11.46
N GLU A 65 -20.79 5.10 11.98
CA GLU A 65 -20.59 4.45 13.27
C GLU A 65 -19.30 3.63 13.31
N TRP A 66 -19.09 2.84 12.26
CA TRP A 66 -17.88 2.01 12.14
C TRP A 66 -16.62 2.86 12.10
N LEU A 67 -16.59 3.90 11.26
CA LEU A 67 -15.40 4.74 11.11
C LEU A 67 -15.12 5.57 12.38
N THR A 68 -16.14 5.96 13.10
CA THR A 68 -16.01 6.72 14.36
C THR A 68 -15.16 5.99 15.39
N GLN A 69 -15.20 4.66 15.43
CA GLN A 69 -14.38 3.86 16.35
C GLN A 69 -12.88 4.08 16.20
N TYR A 70 -12.44 4.44 15.00
CA TYR A 70 -11.02 4.58 14.63
C TYR A 70 -10.55 6.03 14.64
N SER A 71 -11.44 6.97 14.87
CA SER A 71 -11.15 8.40 14.91
C SER A 71 -10.87 8.84 16.34
N GLU A 72 -9.85 9.68 16.55
CA GLU A 72 -9.64 10.36 17.83
C GLU A 72 -10.76 11.37 18.08
N GLU A 73 -11.14 12.13 17.05
CA GLU A 73 -12.29 13.02 17.08
C GLU A 73 -13.56 12.23 16.85
N LYS A 74 -14.45 12.19 17.87
CA LYS A 74 -15.67 11.39 17.84
C LYS A 74 -16.90 12.16 17.33
N ASP A 75 -16.75 13.43 16.98
CA ASP A 75 -17.84 14.24 16.45
C ASP A 75 -18.32 13.70 15.10
N VAL A 76 -19.63 13.49 14.98
CA VAL A 76 -20.25 12.94 13.76
C VAL A 76 -20.00 13.84 12.54
N THR A 77 -20.00 15.15 12.73
CA THR A 77 -19.73 16.11 11.65
C THR A 77 -18.32 15.95 11.11
N TYR A 78 -17.34 15.76 11.99
CA TYR A 78 -15.97 15.50 11.59
C TYR A 78 -15.83 14.21 10.77
N VAL A 79 -16.40 13.11 11.26
CA VAL A 79 -16.35 11.80 10.59
C VAL A 79 -17.05 11.83 9.24
N ARG A 80 -18.21 12.46 9.14
CA ARG A 80 -18.93 12.63 7.87
C ARG A 80 -18.18 13.50 6.89
N GLY A 81 -17.55 14.57 7.36
CA GLY A 81 -16.68 15.41 6.51
C GLY A 81 -15.49 14.63 5.96
N PHE A 82 -14.90 13.77 6.76
CA PHE A 82 -13.83 12.87 6.33
C PHE A 82 -14.31 11.89 5.26
N LEU A 83 -15.46 11.26 5.47
CA LEU A 83 -16.06 10.36 4.47
C LEU A 83 -16.35 11.08 3.15
N GLY A 84 -16.81 12.34 3.21
CA GLY A 84 -17.03 13.16 2.01
C GLY A 84 -15.75 13.36 1.20
N ARG A 85 -14.63 13.59 1.85
CA ARG A 85 -13.31 13.68 1.19
C ARG A 85 -12.87 12.35 0.57
N MET A 86 -13.37 11.22 1.08
CA MET A 86 -13.12 9.88 0.54
C MET A 86 -14.16 9.44 -0.49
N LEU A 87 -14.86 10.39 -1.11
CA LEU A 87 -15.86 10.19 -2.17
C LEU A 87 -17.12 9.43 -1.73
N PHE A 88 -17.48 9.49 -0.46
CA PHE A 88 -18.79 9.08 0.01
C PHE A 88 -19.74 10.28 0.06
N SER A 89 -20.95 10.11 -0.47
CA SER A 89 -22.00 11.13 -0.31
C SER A 89 -22.55 11.15 1.12
N GLY A 90 -23.25 12.21 1.49
CA GLY A 90 -23.86 12.32 2.81
C GLY A 90 -24.83 11.19 3.15
N GLU A 91 -25.50 10.63 2.14
CA GLU A 91 -26.42 9.50 2.30
C GLU A 91 -25.69 8.17 2.46
N ASP A 92 -24.48 8.04 1.91
CA ASP A 92 -23.69 6.81 2.01
C ASP A 92 -23.27 6.52 3.46
N GLY A 93 -23.07 7.54 4.27
CA GLY A 93 -22.66 7.38 5.67
C GLY A 93 -23.61 6.58 6.54
N VAL A 94 -24.89 6.45 6.14
CA VAL A 94 -25.90 5.65 6.86
C VAL A 94 -26.06 4.24 6.30
N LYS A 95 -25.36 3.91 5.22
CA LYS A 95 -25.36 2.54 4.69
C LYS A 95 -24.80 1.55 5.70
N LYS A 96 -25.46 0.41 5.82
CA LYS A 96 -24.95 -0.69 6.65
C LYS A 96 -23.73 -1.35 6.00
N LEU A 97 -22.77 -1.74 6.82
CA LEU A 97 -21.54 -2.39 6.35
C LEU A 97 -21.81 -3.66 5.53
N LYS A 98 -22.84 -4.41 5.89
CA LYS A 98 -23.17 -5.69 5.25
C LYS A 98 -23.66 -5.56 3.81
N VAL A 99 -24.07 -4.37 3.37
CA VAL A 99 -24.59 -4.15 2.01
C VAL A 99 -23.62 -3.42 1.11
N LEU A 100 -22.39 -3.19 1.55
CA LEU A 100 -21.38 -2.45 0.78
C LEU A 100 -20.89 -3.24 -0.42
N SER A 101 -20.69 -2.54 -1.53
CA SER A 101 -19.97 -3.06 -2.70
C SER A 101 -18.47 -3.24 -2.39
N GLY A 102 -17.76 -3.98 -3.25
CA GLY A 102 -16.31 -4.15 -3.12
C GLY A 102 -15.56 -2.82 -3.14
N GLY A 103 -15.94 -1.91 -4.03
CA GLY A 103 -15.33 -0.57 -4.11
C GLY A 103 -15.61 0.28 -2.87
N GLU A 104 -16.82 0.22 -2.33
CA GLU A 104 -17.17 0.90 -1.09
C GLU A 104 -16.37 0.35 0.09
N LYS A 105 -16.20 -0.96 0.19
CA LYS A 105 -15.36 -1.60 1.22
C LYS A 105 -13.91 -1.12 1.16
N VAL A 106 -13.33 -1.05 -0.03
CA VAL A 106 -11.96 -0.55 -0.21
C VAL A 106 -11.85 0.91 0.25
N ARG A 107 -12.79 1.78 -0.13
CA ARG A 107 -12.81 3.17 0.31
C ARG A 107 -12.97 3.30 1.82
N CYS A 108 -13.77 2.43 2.45
CA CYS A 108 -13.89 2.36 3.90
C CYS A 108 -12.56 2.00 4.57
N LEU A 109 -11.84 0.99 4.06
CA LEU A 109 -10.56 0.59 4.61
C LEU A 109 -9.50 1.68 4.50
N LEU A 110 -9.42 2.36 3.35
CA LEU A 110 -8.53 3.51 3.18
C LEU A 110 -8.90 4.64 4.14
N SER A 111 -10.18 4.92 4.30
CA SER A 111 -10.69 5.91 5.25
C SER A 111 -10.30 5.58 6.69
N LYS A 112 -10.43 4.32 7.09
CA LYS A 112 -10.01 3.84 8.42
C LYS A 112 -8.53 4.09 8.67
N MET A 113 -7.68 3.73 7.72
CA MET A 113 -6.23 3.94 7.85
C MET A 113 -5.88 5.41 7.98
N MET A 114 -6.48 6.25 7.15
CA MET A 114 -6.20 7.69 7.14
C MET A 114 -6.75 8.40 8.38
N ILE A 115 -7.96 8.08 8.81
CA ILE A 115 -8.56 8.72 9.99
C ILE A 115 -7.86 8.29 11.28
N SER A 116 -7.25 7.11 11.28
CA SER A 116 -6.41 6.63 12.38
C SER A 116 -5.06 7.33 12.44
N GLY A 117 -4.75 8.20 11.48
CA GLY A 117 -3.52 8.98 11.45
C GLY A 117 -2.38 8.37 10.66
N ALA A 118 -2.60 7.28 9.94
CA ALA A 118 -1.55 6.67 9.13
C ALA A 118 -1.09 7.60 8.01
N ASN A 119 0.21 7.82 7.90
CA ASN A 119 0.84 8.58 6.82
C ASN A 119 1.83 7.74 6.01
N VAL A 120 1.96 6.47 6.34
CA VAL A 120 2.67 5.46 5.55
C VAL A 120 1.76 4.24 5.41
N LEU A 121 1.46 3.86 4.18
CA LEU A 121 0.69 2.64 3.90
C LEU A 121 1.56 1.58 3.24
N LEU A 122 1.46 0.36 3.74
CA LEU A 122 2.08 -0.82 3.16
C LEU A 122 0.99 -1.70 2.57
N LEU A 123 1.10 -2.02 1.28
CA LEU A 123 0.12 -2.81 0.53
C LEU A 123 0.83 -3.94 -0.21
N ASP A 124 0.61 -5.17 0.24
CA ASP A 124 1.22 -6.36 -0.35
C ASP A 124 0.20 -7.10 -1.22
N GLU A 125 0.33 -6.98 -2.54
CA GLU A 125 -0.60 -7.53 -3.53
C GLU A 125 -2.07 -7.22 -3.18
N PRO A 126 -2.43 -5.94 -3.01
CA PRO A 126 -3.73 -5.57 -2.44
C PRO A 126 -4.91 -5.83 -3.38
N THR A 127 -4.66 -6.11 -4.66
CA THR A 127 -5.71 -6.39 -5.66
C THR A 127 -6.16 -7.84 -5.70
N ASN A 128 -5.49 -8.74 -4.98
CA ASN A 128 -5.87 -10.15 -4.95
C ASN A 128 -7.31 -10.30 -4.45
N HIS A 129 -8.11 -11.05 -5.19
CA HIS A 129 -9.52 -11.32 -4.90
C HIS A 129 -10.47 -10.12 -4.97
N LEU A 130 -10.01 -8.98 -5.51
CA LEU A 130 -10.87 -7.82 -5.74
C LEU A 130 -11.51 -7.85 -7.12
N ASP A 131 -12.75 -7.38 -7.22
CA ASP A 131 -13.41 -7.13 -8.50
C ASP A 131 -12.92 -5.81 -9.14
N MET A 132 -13.37 -5.52 -10.35
CA MET A 132 -12.92 -4.34 -11.11
C MET A 132 -13.28 -3.02 -10.40
N GLU A 133 -14.43 -2.94 -9.77
CA GLU A 133 -14.84 -1.74 -9.03
C GLU A 133 -13.90 -1.49 -7.84
N ALA A 134 -13.60 -2.53 -7.09
CA ALA A 134 -12.70 -2.46 -5.93
C ALA A 134 -11.26 -2.11 -6.35
N ILE A 135 -10.76 -2.68 -7.44
CA ILE A 135 -9.43 -2.36 -7.99
C ILE A 135 -9.37 -0.88 -8.41
N THR A 136 -10.39 -0.38 -9.08
CA THR A 136 -10.45 1.03 -9.49
C THR A 136 -10.48 1.96 -8.28
N ALA A 137 -11.28 1.65 -7.27
CA ALA A 137 -11.34 2.43 -6.03
C ALA A 137 -10.00 2.44 -5.30
N LEU A 138 -9.33 1.29 -5.22
CA LEU A 138 -8.01 1.16 -4.61
C LEU A 138 -6.97 2.00 -5.37
N ASN A 139 -6.92 1.89 -6.69
CA ASN A 139 -6.00 2.65 -7.52
C ASN A 139 -6.18 4.16 -7.33
N ASN A 140 -7.41 4.64 -7.37
CA ASN A 140 -7.73 6.06 -7.14
C ASN A 140 -7.31 6.52 -5.74
N GLY A 141 -7.57 5.70 -4.72
CA GLY A 141 -7.17 5.98 -3.36
C GLY A 141 -5.65 6.03 -3.16
N MET A 142 -4.92 5.13 -3.79
CA MET A 142 -3.45 5.11 -3.77
C MET A 142 -2.86 6.35 -4.44
N ILE A 143 -3.37 6.74 -5.62
CA ILE A 143 -2.92 7.94 -6.33
C ILE A 143 -3.11 9.20 -5.48
N LYS A 144 -4.22 9.30 -4.80
CA LYS A 144 -4.61 10.49 -4.00
C LYS A 144 -4.06 10.47 -2.58
N PHE A 145 -3.51 9.36 -2.12
CA PHE A 145 -3.00 9.27 -0.75
C PHE A 145 -1.89 10.30 -0.51
N PRO A 146 -2.01 11.17 0.51
CA PRO A 146 -1.09 12.29 0.70
C PRO A 146 0.18 11.91 1.46
N GLY A 147 0.47 10.65 1.67
CA GLY A 147 1.64 10.14 2.39
C GLY A 147 2.51 9.22 1.54
N VAL A 148 3.30 8.42 2.23
CA VAL A 148 4.19 7.44 1.63
C VAL A 148 3.45 6.13 1.37
N LEU A 149 3.67 5.55 0.20
CA LEU A 149 3.22 4.19 -0.12
C LEU A 149 4.42 3.28 -0.34
N LEU A 150 4.35 2.08 0.24
CA LEU A 150 5.22 0.95 -0.09
C LEU A 150 4.29 -0.17 -0.54
N PHE A 151 4.41 -0.62 -1.78
CA PHE A 151 3.46 -1.60 -2.29
C PHE A 151 4.07 -2.56 -3.29
N THR A 152 3.42 -3.70 -3.41
CA THR A 152 3.65 -4.67 -4.46
C THR A 152 2.37 -4.83 -5.26
N SER A 153 2.46 -5.00 -6.56
CA SER A 153 1.30 -5.30 -7.42
C SER A 153 1.74 -5.96 -8.71
N ARG A 154 0.91 -6.88 -9.21
CA ARG A 154 1.03 -7.45 -10.55
C ARG A 154 0.23 -6.64 -11.58
N ASP A 155 -0.59 -5.71 -11.13
CA ASP A 155 -1.38 -4.85 -11.99
C ASP A 155 -0.52 -3.70 -12.52
N HIS A 156 -0.22 -3.75 -13.82
CA HIS A 156 0.60 -2.74 -14.49
C HIS A 156 0.02 -1.32 -14.34
N GLN A 157 -1.30 -1.19 -14.43
CA GLN A 157 -1.98 0.11 -14.33
C GLN A 157 -1.78 0.75 -12.96
N ILE A 158 -1.90 -0.02 -11.89
CA ILE A 158 -1.67 0.47 -10.53
C ILE A 158 -0.23 0.94 -10.36
N VAL A 159 0.74 0.13 -10.80
CA VAL A 159 2.16 0.51 -10.68
C VAL A 159 2.46 1.77 -11.49
N GLN A 160 2.01 1.82 -12.74
CA GLN A 160 2.28 2.93 -13.65
C GLN A 160 1.64 4.24 -13.16
N THR A 161 0.41 4.21 -12.66
CA THR A 161 -0.32 5.41 -12.27
C THR A 161 0.01 5.90 -10.86
N THR A 162 0.61 5.06 -10.02
CA THR A 162 0.85 5.37 -8.60
C THR A 162 2.32 5.59 -8.29
N ALA A 163 3.22 4.75 -8.80
CA ALA A 163 4.62 4.76 -8.39
C ALA A 163 5.41 5.93 -8.98
N ASN A 164 6.19 6.57 -8.14
CA ASN A 164 7.22 7.54 -8.56
C ASN A 164 8.64 7.04 -8.22
N ARG A 165 8.75 5.84 -7.66
CA ARG A 165 10.01 5.20 -7.31
C ARG A 165 9.85 3.70 -7.42
N ILE A 166 10.79 3.06 -8.09
CA ILE A 166 10.76 1.62 -8.34
C ILE A 166 11.93 0.97 -7.62
N MET A 167 11.64 -0.08 -6.87
CA MET A 167 12.64 -0.92 -6.24
C MET A 167 12.50 -2.36 -6.70
N GLU A 168 13.63 -3.05 -6.81
CA GLU A 168 13.68 -4.46 -7.14
C GLU A 168 14.69 -5.16 -6.24
N ILE A 169 14.26 -6.21 -5.55
CA ILE A 169 15.14 -7.07 -4.77
C ILE A 169 15.65 -8.16 -5.73
N VAL A 170 16.90 -8.06 -6.13
CA VAL A 170 17.50 -8.99 -7.10
C VAL A 170 18.12 -10.18 -6.37
N PRO A 171 18.22 -11.37 -7.02
CA PRO A 171 18.91 -12.52 -6.43
C PRO A 171 20.29 -12.16 -5.87
N GLY A 172 20.62 -12.71 -4.69
CA GLY A 172 21.84 -12.38 -3.97
C GLY A 172 21.71 -11.21 -3.00
N GLY A 173 20.49 -10.68 -2.80
CA GLY A 173 20.19 -9.62 -1.82
C GLY A 173 20.53 -8.20 -2.29
N HIS A 174 20.78 -8.02 -3.57
CA HIS A 174 21.01 -6.68 -4.14
C HIS A 174 19.70 -5.92 -4.30
N LEU A 175 19.73 -4.60 -4.13
CA LEU A 175 18.60 -3.72 -4.30
C LEU A 175 18.84 -2.76 -5.46
N ILE A 176 17.94 -2.77 -6.44
CA ILE A 176 17.85 -1.73 -7.46
C ILE A 176 16.83 -0.71 -6.96
N ASP A 177 17.18 0.57 -6.97
CA ASP A 177 16.35 1.67 -6.47
C ASP A 177 16.46 2.86 -7.40
N LYS A 178 15.35 3.21 -8.07
CA LYS A 178 15.30 4.30 -9.06
C LYS A 178 14.07 5.18 -8.86
N ILE A 179 14.29 6.47 -8.91
CA ILE A 179 13.21 7.47 -8.93
C ILE A 179 12.75 7.58 -10.39
N THR A 180 11.69 6.85 -10.72
CA THR A 180 11.21 6.73 -12.10
C THR A 180 9.77 6.20 -12.13
N THR A 181 9.11 6.34 -13.27
CA THR A 181 7.84 5.64 -13.52
C THR A 181 8.10 4.19 -13.93
N TYR A 182 7.05 3.36 -13.90
CA TYR A 182 7.19 1.94 -14.23
C TYR A 182 7.56 1.71 -15.70
N ASP A 183 6.93 2.46 -16.63
CA ASP A 183 7.23 2.32 -18.05
C ASP A 183 8.67 2.74 -18.38
N GLU A 184 9.15 3.83 -17.79
CA GLU A 184 10.55 4.26 -17.93
C GLU A 184 11.52 3.21 -17.36
N TYR A 185 11.18 2.62 -16.22
CA TYR A 185 11.96 1.54 -15.62
C TYR A 185 12.08 0.34 -16.55
N LEU A 186 10.95 -0.09 -17.15
CA LEU A 186 10.93 -1.24 -18.07
C LEU A 186 11.74 -1.00 -19.35
N GLU A 187 11.80 0.23 -19.83
CA GLU A 187 12.54 0.63 -21.05
C GLU A 187 14.01 0.87 -20.79
N SER A 188 14.44 0.91 -19.54
CA SER A 188 15.82 1.24 -19.18
C SER A 188 16.79 0.08 -19.44
N ASP A 189 17.66 0.23 -20.44
CA ASP A 189 18.74 -0.72 -20.73
C ASP A 189 19.71 -0.88 -19.56
N GLU A 190 19.92 0.17 -18.79
CA GLU A 190 20.75 0.14 -17.58
C GLU A 190 20.21 -0.84 -16.55
N MET A 191 18.89 -0.83 -16.32
CA MET A 191 18.25 -1.73 -15.39
C MET A 191 18.34 -3.19 -15.87
N ALA A 192 18.12 -3.43 -17.15
CA ALA A 192 18.26 -4.75 -17.74
C ALA A 192 19.67 -5.31 -17.56
N ARG A 193 20.71 -4.50 -17.79
CA ARG A 193 22.11 -4.88 -17.59
C ARG A 193 22.43 -5.18 -16.13
N LYS A 194 21.96 -4.38 -15.19
CA LYS A 194 22.16 -4.62 -13.76
C LYS A 194 21.55 -5.95 -13.32
N ARG A 195 20.33 -6.26 -13.76
CA ARG A 195 19.68 -7.54 -13.45
C ARG A 195 20.50 -8.73 -13.96
N GLN A 196 20.98 -8.68 -15.19
CA GLN A 196 21.84 -9.73 -15.79
C GLN A 196 23.12 -9.91 -14.99
N THR A 197 23.80 -8.84 -14.64
CA THR A 197 25.04 -8.87 -13.86
C THR A 197 24.84 -9.56 -12.50
N TYR A 198 23.81 -9.19 -11.77
CA TYR A 198 23.53 -9.79 -10.46
C TYR A 198 23.10 -11.25 -10.57
N SER A 199 22.35 -11.63 -11.58
CA SER A 199 21.95 -13.02 -11.82
C SER A 199 23.15 -13.91 -12.10
N VAL A 200 24.08 -13.47 -12.93
CA VAL A 200 25.33 -14.21 -13.23
C VAL A 200 26.17 -14.38 -11.97
N GLN A 201 26.34 -13.34 -11.16
CA GLN A 201 27.09 -13.43 -9.90
C GLN A 201 26.49 -14.44 -8.92
N THR A 202 25.17 -14.58 -8.91
CA THR A 202 24.50 -15.56 -8.04
C THR A 202 24.74 -16.97 -8.52
N GLU A 203 24.72 -17.23 -9.83
CA GLU A 203 24.98 -18.55 -10.42
C GLU A 203 26.43 -18.99 -10.21
N GLU A 204 27.38 -18.06 -10.18
CA GLU A 204 28.81 -18.38 -9.94
C GLU A 204 29.11 -18.71 -8.45
N ASN A 205 28.24 -18.34 -7.54
CA ASN A 205 28.38 -18.54 -6.08
C ASN A 205 27.61 -19.76 -5.56
N ASP A 206 26.78 -20.40 -6.36
CA ASP A 206 26.06 -21.63 -6.05
C ASP A 206 26.82 -22.87 -6.57
#